data_a929afb714ad9835b74c7564cb412c6d
#
_entry.id   a929afb714ad9835b74c7564cb412c6d
#
_cell.length_a   1.000
_cell.length_b   1.000
_cell.length_c   1.000
_cell.angle_alpha   90.00
_cell.angle_beta   90.00
_cell.angle_gamma   90.00
#
_symmetry.space_group_name_H-M   'P 1'
#
loop_
_entity.id
_entity.type
_entity.pdbx_description
1 polymer ?
#
loop_
_entity_poly.entity_id
_entity_poly.type
_entity_poly.pdbx_seq_one_letter_code
_entity_poly.pdbx_strand_id
1 'polypeptide(L)'
;FYAVLGSKVFCGWVCPLNVVTDCAAWLRRKLGIRQTAKISRGLRYGILALILLGSCVTGMLLWEWVNPVAALGRAFIFGFGATGWLLLVIFLFDLLIAEHGWCGHICPIGAAYGVIGAKSLIRIKVIDRAKCDNCMDCYNVCPEAQVLRSPLHGKKDESLLVLSKDCISCGRCIDVCAEKVFKFSTRFDHSGE
;
A
#
# COMPACT_ATOMS: atom_id res chain seq x y z
N PHE A 1 9.64 8.66 -13.62
CA PHE A 1 8.31 9.07 -13.16
C PHE A 1 8.10 8.69 -11.70
N TYR A 2 8.06 7.38 -11.35
CA TYR A 2 7.77 6.91 -9.97
C TYR A 2 8.82 7.28 -8.93
N ALA A 3 10.09 7.38 -9.31
CA ALA A 3 11.15 7.83 -8.42
C ALA A 3 10.98 9.31 -8.01
N VAL A 4 10.33 10.12 -8.85
CA VAL A 4 10.14 11.56 -8.63
C VAL A 4 8.79 11.85 -7.97
N LEU A 5 7.68 11.39 -8.56
CA LEU A 5 6.33 11.77 -8.11
C LEU A 5 5.89 11.05 -6.82
N GLY A 6 6.15 9.77 -6.69
CA GLY A 6 5.69 9.05 -5.50
C GLY A 6 6.04 7.57 -5.53
N SER A 7 6.28 6.97 -4.36
CA SER A 7 6.82 5.61 -4.28
C SER A 7 5.87 4.54 -4.83
N LYS A 8 4.58 4.62 -4.50
CA LYS A 8 3.58 3.61 -4.84
C LYS A 8 2.31 4.22 -5.45
N VAL A 9 2.43 5.34 -6.18
CA VAL A 9 1.27 6.02 -6.81
C VAL A 9 0.50 5.06 -7.71
N PHE A 10 1.21 4.20 -8.48
CA PHE A 10 0.56 3.17 -9.28
C PHE A 10 -0.39 2.28 -8.46
N CYS A 11 0.06 1.84 -7.26
CA CYS A 11 -0.74 0.97 -6.40
C CYS A 11 -2.00 1.65 -5.87
N GLY A 12 -1.94 2.97 -5.62
CA GLY A 12 -3.07 3.74 -5.08
C GLY A 12 -4.08 4.21 -6.12
N TRP A 13 -3.64 4.48 -7.36
CA TRP A 13 -4.47 5.18 -8.35
C TRP A 13 -4.77 4.37 -9.61
N VAL A 14 -3.87 3.50 -10.02
CA VAL A 14 -3.95 2.81 -11.32
C VAL A 14 -4.20 1.31 -11.16
N CYS A 15 -3.72 0.70 -10.09
CA CYS A 15 -3.78 -0.73 -9.91
C CYS A 15 -5.24 -1.20 -9.70
N PRO A 16 -5.82 -1.99 -10.62
CA PRO A 16 -7.19 -2.46 -10.49
C PRO A 16 -7.38 -3.45 -9.34
N LEU A 17 -6.29 -4.08 -8.88
CA LEU A 17 -6.33 -4.97 -7.72
C LEU A 17 -6.71 -4.21 -6.43
N ASN A 18 -6.44 -2.89 -6.36
CA ASN A 18 -6.83 -2.07 -5.23
C ASN A 18 -8.35 -2.12 -5.00
N VAL A 19 -9.14 -2.14 -6.08
CA VAL A 19 -10.61 -2.27 -5.98
C VAL A 19 -11.00 -3.62 -5.35
N VAL A 20 -10.32 -4.70 -5.73
CA VAL A 20 -10.58 -6.05 -5.20
C VAL A 20 -10.26 -6.11 -3.70
N THR A 21 -9.11 -5.57 -3.30
CA THR A 21 -8.68 -5.54 -1.89
C THR A 21 -9.54 -4.59 -1.04
N ASP A 22 -9.97 -3.44 -1.60
CA ASP A 22 -10.88 -2.52 -0.93
C ASP A 22 -12.27 -3.15 -0.73
N CYS A 23 -12.78 -3.90 -1.72
CA CYS A 23 -14.02 -4.65 -1.62
C CYS A 23 -13.93 -5.72 -0.52
N ALA A 24 -12.82 -6.47 -0.47
CA ALA A 24 -12.57 -7.44 0.58
C ALA A 24 -12.52 -6.78 1.97
N ALA A 25 -11.82 -5.65 2.10
CA ALA A 25 -11.72 -4.89 3.34
C ALA A 25 -13.08 -4.33 3.79
N TRP A 26 -13.89 -3.82 2.85
CA TRP A 26 -15.25 -3.36 3.14
C TRP A 26 -16.13 -4.50 3.63
N LEU A 27 -16.11 -5.66 2.94
CA LEU A 27 -16.88 -6.83 3.33
C LEU A 27 -16.43 -7.36 4.70
N ARG A 28 -15.12 -7.41 4.95
CA ARG A 28 -14.53 -7.81 6.23
C ARG A 28 -15.05 -6.94 7.38
N ARG A 29 -15.07 -5.62 7.20
CA ARG A 29 -15.61 -4.67 8.20
C ARG A 29 -17.12 -4.89 8.43
N LYS A 30 -17.88 -5.14 7.36
CA LYS A 30 -19.31 -5.42 7.46
C LYS A 30 -19.61 -6.75 8.19
N LEU A 31 -18.75 -7.75 8.00
CA LEU A 31 -18.85 -9.05 8.70
C LEU A 31 -18.30 -9.01 10.14
N GLY A 32 -17.71 -7.89 10.57
CA GLY A 32 -17.17 -7.73 11.92
C GLY A 32 -15.91 -8.55 12.20
N ILE A 33 -15.20 -9.02 11.18
CA ILE A 33 -13.97 -9.80 11.31
C ILE A 33 -12.81 -8.88 11.71
N ARG A 34 -12.49 -8.83 13.00
CA ARG A 34 -11.42 -7.95 13.55
C ARG A 34 -10.06 -8.63 13.68
N GLN A 35 -10.01 -9.96 13.58
CA GLN A 35 -8.76 -10.69 13.71
C GLN A 35 -7.89 -10.47 12.47
N THR A 36 -6.70 -9.90 12.66
CA THR A 36 -5.72 -9.69 11.60
C THR A 36 -4.46 -10.46 11.95
N ALA A 37 -4.02 -11.35 11.06
CA ALA A 37 -2.77 -12.06 11.23
C ALA A 37 -1.58 -11.08 11.15
N LYS A 38 -0.63 -11.21 12.08
CA LYS A 38 0.62 -10.44 12.08
C LYS A 38 1.60 -11.05 11.09
N ILE A 39 1.55 -10.63 9.85
CA ILE A 39 2.48 -11.08 8.81
C ILE A 39 3.67 -10.11 8.74
N SER A 40 4.89 -10.66 8.64
CA SER A 40 6.09 -9.83 8.50
C SER A 40 6.12 -9.13 7.15
N ARG A 41 6.35 -7.81 7.14
CA ARG A 41 6.48 -7.01 5.91
C ARG A 41 7.77 -7.28 5.16
N GLY A 42 8.77 -7.87 5.81
CA GLY A 42 9.98 -8.33 5.17
C GLY A 42 9.72 -9.40 4.13
N LEU A 43 8.63 -10.18 4.29
CA LEU A 43 8.27 -11.28 3.40
C LEU A 43 8.18 -10.85 1.92
N ARG A 44 7.57 -9.69 1.62
CA ARG A 44 7.46 -9.19 0.24
C ARG A 44 8.80 -8.92 -0.43
N TYR A 45 9.82 -8.49 0.33
CA TYR A 45 11.17 -8.28 -0.21
C TYR A 45 11.88 -9.61 -0.47
N GLY A 46 11.65 -10.61 0.40
CA GLY A 46 12.12 -11.98 0.18
C GLY A 46 11.50 -12.60 -1.07
N ILE A 47 10.18 -12.43 -1.26
CA ILE A 47 9.46 -12.89 -2.46
C ILE A 47 10.00 -12.18 -3.71
N LEU A 48 10.21 -10.85 -3.66
CA LEU A 48 10.78 -10.09 -4.76
C LEU A 48 12.18 -10.62 -5.13
N ALA A 49 13.05 -10.82 -4.15
CA ALA A 49 14.40 -11.37 -4.38
C ALA A 49 14.34 -12.78 -4.99
N LEU A 50 13.46 -13.63 -4.48
CA LEU A 50 13.27 -15.00 -4.99
C LEU A 50 12.81 -14.99 -6.46
N ILE A 51 11.86 -14.13 -6.82
CA ILE A 51 11.36 -14.00 -8.20
C ILE A 51 12.46 -13.50 -9.12
N LEU A 52 13.23 -12.49 -8.71
CA LEU A 52 14.33 -11.95 -9.52
C LEU A 52 15.44 -12.98 -9.72
N LEU A 53 15.87 -13.65 -8.66
CA LEU A 53 16.89 -14.71 -8.74
C LEU A 53 16.39 -15.90 -9.59
N GLY A 54 15.14 -16.33 -9.37
CA GLY A 54 14.53 -17.38 -10.16
C GLY A 54 14.45 -17.03 -11.64
N SER A 55 14.10 -15.79 -11.98
CA SER A 55 14.07 -15.31 -13.36
C SER A 55 15.47 -15.31 -14.00
N CYS A 56 16.52 -14.94 -13.23
CA CYS A 56 17.89 -15.01 -13.71
C CYS A 56 18.37 -16.44 -13.97
N VAL A 57 18.00 -17.38 -13.10
CA VAL A 57 18.44 -18.79 -13.21
C VAL A 57 17.69 -19.53 -14.33
N THR A 58 16.38 -19.31 -14.43
CA THR A 58 15.53 -20.04 -15.40
C THR A 58 15.49 -19.40 -16.79
N GLY A 59 15.92 -18.13 -16.92
CA GLY A 59 15.76 -17.35 -18.14
C GLY A 59 14.31 -17.01 -18.49
N MET A 60 13.36 -17.37 -17.61
CA MET A 60 11.92 -17.12 -17.82
C MET A 60 11.46 -15.90 -16.99
N LEU A 61 10.52 -15.15 -17.53
CA LEU A 61 9.89 -14.01 -16.83
C LEU A 61 8.91 -14.48 -15.74
N LEU A 62 9.43 -15.04 -14.64
CA LEU A 62 8.61 -15.47 -13.50
C LEU A 62 7.77 -14.31 -12.91
N TRP A 63 8.22 -13.09 -13.10
CA TRP A 63 7.50 -11.87 -12.73
C TRP A 63 6.08 -11.80 -13.28
N GLU A 64 5.87 -12.23 -14.54
CA GLU A 64 4.55 -12.18 -15.17
C GLU A 64 3.55 -13.15 -14.53
N TRP A 65 4.01 -14.29 -14.04
CA TRP A 65 3.13 -15.28 -13.40
C TRP A 65 2.63 -14.82 -12.04
N VAL A 66 3.44 -14.05 -11.33
CA VAL A 66 3.13 -13.56 -9.98
C VAL A 66 2.50 -12.16 -10.02
N ASN A 67 2.50 -11.51 -11.20
CA ASN A 67 1.96 -10.17 -11.37
C ASN A 67 0.41 -10.21 -11.38
N PRO A 68 -0.28 -9.74 -10.33
CA PRO A 68 -1.74 -9.79 -10.26
C PRO A 68 -2.42 -8.84 -11.27
N VAL A 69 -1.72 -7.80 -11.72
CA VAL A 69 -2.23 -6.87 -12.76
C VAL A 69 -2.27 -7.57 -14.10
N ALA A 70 -1.21 -8.30 -14.46
CA ALA A 70 -1.18 -9.12 -15.68
C ALA A 70 -2.21 -10.27 -15.60
N ALA A 71 -2.38 -10.88 -14.42
CA ALA A 71 -3.39 -11.89 -14.18
C ALA A 71 -4.81 -11.35 -14.41
N LEU A 72 -5.11 -10.14 -13.90
CA LEU A 72 -6.41 -9.51 -14.12
C LEU A 72 -6.65 -9.20 -15.60
N GLY A 73 -5.66 -8.65 -16.30
CA GLY A 73 -5.74 -8.39 -17.74
C GLY A 73 -6.03 -9.66 -18.55
N ARG A 74 -5.33 -10.76 -18.22
CA ARG A 74 -5.59 -12.08 -18.85
C ARG A 74 -6.99 -12.61 -18.52
N ALA A 75 -7.49 -12.43 -17.30
CA ALA A 75 -8.84 -12.84 -16.93
C ALA A 75 -9.92 -12.09 -17.73
N PHE A 76 -9.69 -10.83 -18.06
CA PHE A 76 -10.59 -10.04 -18.92
C PHE A 76 -10.58 -10.51 -20.38
N ILE A 77 -9.40 -10.88 -20.91
CA ILE A 77 -9.25 -11.24 -22.33
C ILE A 77 -9.63 -12.71 -22.58
N PHE A 78 -9.18 -13.62 -21.72
CA PHE A 78 -9.33 -15.08 -21.92
C PHE A 78 -10.41 -15.71 -21.04
N GLY A 79 -11.14 -14.90 -20.25
CA GLY A 79 -12.12 -15.38 -19.29
C GLY A 79 -11.50 -15.82 -17.95
N PHE A 80 -12.38 -16.21 -17.02
CA PHE A 80 -12.04 -16.54 -15.64
C PHE A 80 -11.35 -17.92 -15.46
N GLY A 81 -10.48 -18.33 -16.36
CA GLY A 81 -9.70 -19.58 -16.22
C GLY A 81 -8.78 -19.60 -14.99
N ALA A 82 -7.59 -20.19 -15.14
CA ALA A 82 -6.61 -20.32 -14.05
C ALA A 82 -6.23 -18.98 -13.36
N THR A 83 -6.28 -17.87 -14.09
CA THR A 83 -6.00 -16.52 -13.55
C THR A 83 -7.11 -15.99 -12.66
N GLY A 84 -8.35 -16.41 -12.86
CA GLY A 84 -9.47 -16.05 -11.97
C GLY A 84 -9.32 -16.64 -10.57
N TRP A 85 -8.75 -17.83 -10.45
CA TRP A 85 -8.44 -18.46 -9.17
C TRP A 85 -7.45 -17.63 -8.35
N LEU A 86 -6.44 -17.02 -8.98
CA LEU A 86 -5.50 -16.15 -8.28
C LEU A 86 -6.21 -14.93 -7.66
N LEU A 87 -7.12 -14.30 -8.41
CA LEU A 87 -7.90 -13.17 -7.89
C LEU A 87 -8.81 -13.58 -6.74
N LEU A 88 -9.44 -14.75 -6.84
CA LEU A 88 -10.26 -15.31 -5.76
C LEU A 88 -9.42 -15.60 -4.52
N VAL A 89 -8.24 -16.17 -4.68
CA VAL A 89 -7.31 -16.43 -3.57
C VAL A 89 -6.88 -15.12 -2.90
N ILE A 90 -6.55 -14.09 -3.68
CA ILE A 90 -6.20 -12.77 -3.15
C ILE A 90 -7.37 -12.17 -2.36
N PHE A 91 -8.58 -12.24 -2.92
CA PHE A 91 -9.79 -11.73 -2.27
C PHE A 91 -10.07 -12.45 -0.94
N LEU A 92 -10.01 -13.79 -0.94
CA LEU A 92 -10.23 -14.59 0.27
C LEU A 92 -9.11 -14.37 1.30
N PHE A 93 -7.87 -14.20 0.86
CA PHE A 93 -6.75 -13.90 1.74
C PHE A 93 -6.98 -12.57 2.47
N ASP A 94 -7.36 -11.52 1.75
CA ASP A 94 -7.61 -10.20 2.34
C ASP A 94 -8.88 -10.20 3.20
N LEU A 95 -9.89 -10.99 2.83
CA LEU A 95 -11.13 -11.12 3.60
C LEU A 95 -10.90 -11.86 4.93
N LEU A 96 -10.18 -12.97 4.92
CA LEU A 96 -10.11 -13.88 6.07
C LEU A 96 -8.87 -13.66 6.94
N ILE A 97 -7.71 -13.37 6.34
CA ILE A 97 -6.41 -13.40 7.04
C ILE A 97 -5.98 -12.00 7.47
N ALA A 98 -5.85 -11.05 6.55
CA ALA A 98 -5.33 -9.72 6.87
C ALA A 98 -5.92 -8.65 5.96
N GLU A 99 -6.46 -7.58 6.53
CA GLU A 99 -6.95 -6.42 5.77
C GLU A 99 -5.79 -5.82 4.95
N HIS A 100 -6.00 -5.69 3.63
CA HIS A 100 -4.96 -5.30 2.65
C HIS A 100 -3.66 -6.12 2.75
N GLY A 101 -3.77 -7.37 3.26
CA GLY A 101 -2.62 -8.23 3.56
C GLY A 101 -1.81 -8.60 2.33
N TRP A 102 -2.45 -8.86 1.20
CA TRP A 102 -1.76 -9.15 -0.04
C TRP A 102 -0.87 -8.00 -0.50
N CYS A 103 -1.45 -6.80 -0.62
CA CYS A 103 -0.74 -5.61 -1.09
C CYS A 103 0.38 -5.18 -0.13
N GLY A 104 0.13 -5.29 1.18
CA GLY A 104 1.07 -4.86 2.22
C GLY A 104 2.21 -5.83 2.50
N HIS A 105 2.01 -7.14 2.31
CA HIS A 105 2.92 -8.17 2.83
C HIS A 105 3.46 -9.14 1.78
N ILE A 106 2.76 -9.37 0.68
CA ILE A 106 3.09 -10.41 -0.30
C ILE A 106 3.45 -9.82 -1.67
N CYS A 107 2.75 -8.77 -2.12
CA CYS A 107 2.87 -8.26 -3.48
C CYS A 107 4.30 -7.80 -3.83
N PRO A 108 4.99 -8.45 -4.78
CA PRO A 108 6.34 -8.08 -5.18
C PRO A 108 6.39 -6.74 -5.93
N ILE A 109 5.31 -6.38 -6.65
CA ILE A 109 5.19 -5.08 -7.34
C ILE A 109 5.21 -3.95 -6.32
N GLY A 110 4.44 -4.07 -5.23
CA GLY A 110 4.45 -3.11 -4.15
C GLY A 110 5.82 -2.98 -3.47
N ALA A 111 6.59 -4.08 -3.38
CA ALA A 111 7.95 -4.06 -2.89
C ALA A 111 8.89 -3.32 -3.86
N ALA A 112 8.84 -3.62 -5.15
CA ALA A 112 9.65 -3.00 -6.18
C ALA A 112 9.44 -1.48 -6.25
N TYR A 113 8.18 -1.04 -6.33
CA TYR A 113 7.85 0.39 -6.30
C TYR A 113 8.25 1.06 -4.98
N GLY A 114 8.14 0.37 -3.84
CA GLY A 114 8.60 0.87 -2.56
C GLY A 114 10.11 1.12 -2.51
N VAL A 115 10.91 0.27 -3.17
CA VAL A 115 12.37 0.45 -3.28
C VAL A 115 12.69 1.61 -4.23
N ILE A 116 12.12 1.61 -5.45
CA ILE A 116 12.36 2.65 -6.46
C ILE A 116 11.98 4.04 -5.94
N GLY A 117 10.81 4.14 -5.31
CA GLY A 117 10.26 5.40 -4.82
C GLY A 117 10.64 5.75 -3.38
N ALA A 118 11.61 5.07 -2.76
CA ALA A 118 12.03 5.37 -1.39
C ALA A 118 12.49 6.83 -1.20
N LYS A 119 13.02 7.45 -2.26
CA LYS A 119 13.48 8.84 -2.30
C LYS A 119 12.53 9.79 -3.03
N SER A 120 11.28 9.40 -3.29
CA SER A 120 10.32 10.22 -4.03
C SER A 120 10.09 11.60 -3.39
N LEU A 121 9.79 12.58 -4.24
CA LEU A 121 9.66 13.99 -3.86
C LEU A 121 8.31 14.28 -3.21
N ILE A 122 7.21 13.75 -3.76
CA ILE A 122 5.87 14.03 -3.24
C ILE A 122 5.58 13.12 -2.05
N ARG A 123 5.23 13.74 -0.93
CA ARG A 123 4.92 13.09 0.34
C ARG A 123 3.70 13.71 1.00
N ILE A 124 3.08 12.98 1.90
CA ILE A 124 2.04 13.52 2.76
C ILE A 124 2.71 14.13 3.99
N LYS A 125 2.30 15.33 4.33
CA LYS A 125 2.78 16.09 5.50
C LYS A 125 1.64 16.35 6.46
N VAL A 126 1.92 16.23 7.75
CA VAL A 126 1.09 16.73 8.84
C VAL A 126 1.37 18.22 9.01
N ILE A 127 0.35 19.06 8.90
CA ILE A 127 0.48 20.52 9.03
C ILE A 127 0.68 20.90 10.50
N ASP A 128 -0.22 20.38 11.34
CA ASP A 128 -0.24 20.70 12.76
C ASP A 128 -0.76 19.50 13.55
N ARG A 129 0.09 18.91 14.39
CA ARG A 129 -0.29 17.79 15.26
C ARG A 129 -1.30 18.21 16.34
N ALA A 130 -1.28 19.48 16.77
CA ALA A 130 -2.15 19.95 17.83
C ALA A 130 -3.63 20.00 17.42
N LYS A 131 -3.91 20.10 16.12
CA LYS A 131 -5.29 20.05 15.58
C LYS A 131 -5.87 18.64 15.49
N CYS A 132 -5.06 17.60 15.70
CA CYS A 132 -5.53 16.23 15.63
C CYS A 132 -6.34 15.88 16.88
N ASP A 133 -7.63 15.56 16.69
CA ASP A 133 -8.56 15.12 17.74
C ASP A 133 -8.46 13.62 18.07
N ASN A 134 -7.57 12.90 17.41
CA ASN A 134 -7.39 11.44 17.53
C ASN A 134 -8.63 10.59 17.21
N CYS A 135 -9.47 11.03 16.28
CA CYS A 135 -10.67 10.26 15.84
C CYS A 135 -10.35 8.90 15.19
N MET A 136 -9.10 8.68 14.77
CA MET A 136 -8.60 7.45 14.14
C MET A 136 -9.19 7.13 12.76
N ASP A 137 -9.97 8.01 12.15
CA ASP A 137 -10.56 7.77 10.83
C ASP A 137 -9.52 7.62 9.73
N CYS A 138 -8.43 8.40 9.81
CA CYS A 138 -7.30 8.28 8.88
C CYS A 138 -6.62 6.91 8.94
N TYR A 139 -6.61 6.25 10.11
CA TYR A 139 -6.09 4.89 10.26
C TYR A 139 -7.03 3.85 9.66
N ASN A 140 -8.35 4.06 9.77
CA ASN A 140 -9.37 3.13 9.26
C ASN A 140 -9.41 3.09 7.73
N VAL A 141 -9.09 4.21 7.05
CA VAL A 141 -9.11 4.27 5.58
C VAL A 141 -7.74 3.99 4.95
N CYS A 142 -6.68 3.99 5.74
CA CYS A 142 -5.31 3.81 5.25
C CYS A 142 -4.98 2.31 5.09
N PRO A 143 -4.67 1.82 3.88
CA PRO A 143 -4.26 0.43 3.66
C PRO A 143 -2.98 0.05 4.43
N GLU A 144 -2.15 1.05 4.75
CA GLU A 144 -0.88 0.90 5.45
C GLU A 144 -0.84 1.83 6.68
N ALA A 145 -1.80 1.66 7.59
CA ALA A 145 -2.06 2.55 8.73
C ALA A 145 -0.82 2.89 9.59
N GLN A 146 0.16 1.97 9.69
CA GLN A 146 1.39 2.20 10.45
C GLN A 146 2.27 3.34 9.94
N VAL A 147 2.12 3.74 8.66
CA VAL A 147 2.91 4.87 8.11
C VAL A 147 2.51 6.20 8.71
N LEU A 148 1.30 6.29 9.27
CA LEU A 148 0.75 7.47 9.91
C LEU A 148 1.21 7.61 11.37
N ARG A 149 1.74 6.54 11.97
CA ARG A 149 2.09 6.54 13.40
C ARG A 149 3.22 7.51 13.72
N SER A 150 4.30 7.52 12.92
CA SER A 150 5.44 8.42 13.14
C SER A 150 5.03 9.90 13.02
N PRO A 151 4.39 10.36 11.92
CA PRO A 151 4.08 11.80 11.78
C PRO A 151 2.97 12.29 12.73
N LEU A 152 2.06 11.42 13.23
CA LEU A 152 0.99 11.85 14.15
C LEU A 152 1.37 11.69 15.62
N HIS A 153 1.91 10.53 16.00
CA HIS A 153 2.18 10.15 17.39
C HIS A 153 3.67 9.98 17.71
N GLY A 154 4.55 10.38 16.79
CA GLY A 154 6.00 10.37 17.01
C GLY A 154 6.45 11.41 18.01
N LYS A 155 7.72 11.33 18.43
CA LYS A 155 8.35 12.32 19.29
C LYS A 155 8.35 13.69 18.60
N LYS A 156 8.49 14.78 19.39
CA LYS A 156 8.52 16.17 18.86
C LYS A 156 9.61 16.38 17.79
N ASP A 157 10.72 15.65 17.88
CA ASP A 157 11.84 15.73 16.94
C ASP A 157 11.67 14.86 15.68
N GLU A 158 10.60 14.06 15.57
CA GLU A 158 10.32 13.29 14.36
C GLU A 158 9.64 14.14 13.29
N SER A 159 10.05 13.91 12.03
CA SER A 159 9.55 14.67 10.89
C SER A 159 8.02 14.57 10.76
N LEU A 160 7.38 15.69 10.46
CA LEU A 160 5.96 15.79 10.15
C LEU A 160 5.60 15.15 8.79
N LEU A 161 6.61 14.72 8.05
CA LEU A 161 6.46 14.08 6.74
C LEU A 161 6.31 12.57 6.88
N VAL A 162 5.40 11.98 6.10
CA VAL A 162 5.30 10.53 5.93
C VAL A 162 6.46 10.06 5.05
N LEU A 163 7.62 9.80 5.65
CA LEU A 163 8.83 9.37 4.93
C LEU A 163 8.85 7.87 4.60
N SER A 164 7.90 7.11 5.13
CA SER A 164 7.84 5.68 4.89
C SER A 164 7.68 5.35 3.40
N LYS A 165 8.52 4.43 2.90
CA LYS A 165 8.42 3.86 1.55
C LYS A 165 7.13 3.05 1.32
N ASP A 166 6.37 2.79 2.38
CA ASP A 166 5.16 1.99 2.34
C ASP A 166 3.91 2.84 2.06
N CYS A 167 4.00 4.15 2.20
CA CYS A 167 2.92 5.06 1.83
C CYS A 167 2.62 4.96 0.32
N ILE A 168 1.35 4.69 -0.03
CA ILE A 168 0.89 4.58 -1.42
C ILE A 168 0.49 5.93 -2.03
N SER A 169 0.62 7.03 -1.28
CA SER A 169 0.28 8.40 -1.69
C SER A 169 -1.13 8.54 -2.28
N CYS A 170 -2.09 7.79 -1.75
CA CYS A 170 -3.48 7.78 -2.25
C CYS A 170 -4.31 8.99 -1.83
N GLY A 171 -3.90 9.74 -0.80
CA GLY A 171 -4.62 10.92 -0.32
C GLY A 171 -5.83 10.65 0.59
N ARG A 172 -6.27 9.41 0.79
CA ARG A 172 -7.47 9.08 1.60
C ARG A 172 -7.44 9.67 3.02
N CYS A 173 -6.26 9.76 3.64
CA CYS A 173 -6.11 10.38 4.95
C CYS A 173 -6.34 11.89 4.92
N ILE A 174 -6.14 12.55 3.76
CA ILE A 174 -6.44 13.98 3.57
C ILE A 174 -7.94 14.18 3.47
N ASP A 175 -8.63 13.33 2.66
CA ASP A 175 -10.05 13.45 2.37
C ASP A 175 -10.92 13.18 3.60
N VAL A 176 -10.55 12.20 4.44
CA VAL A 176 -11.35 11.81 5.61
C VAL A 176 -11.14 12.74 6.82
N CYS A 177 -10.05 13.50 6.84
CA CYS A 177 -9.69 14.32 8.00
C CYS A 177 -10.52 15.62 8.05
N ALA A 178 -11.48 15.70 8.99
CA ALA A 178 -12.30 16.88 9.21
C ALA A 178 -11.45 18.13 9.58
N GLU A 179 -10.42 17.94 10.39
CA GLU A 179 -9.50 19.00 10.86
C GLU A 179 -8.42 19.39 9.83
N LYS A 180 -8.43 18.77 8.63
CA LYS A 180 -7.48 19.06 7.54
C LYS A 180 -6.01 19.04 7.98
N VAL A 181 -5.67 18.09 8.85
CA VAL A 181 -4.33 17.96 9.43
C VAL A 181 -3.28 17.57 8.38
N PHE A 182 -3.70 16.96 7.27
CA PHE A 182 -2.80 16.46 6.23
C PHE A 182 -2.83 17.29 4.96
N LYS A 183 -1.68 17.39 4.29
CA LYS A 183 -1.57 17.93 2.92
C LYS A 183 -0.53 17.16 2.09
N PHE A 184 -0.62 17.24 0.77
CA PHE A 184 0.49 16.88 -0.08
C PHE A 184 1.59 17.95 0.03
N SER A 185 2.83 17.51 0.15
CA SER A 185 3.99 18.36 0.25
C SER A 185 5.19 17.72 -0.44
N THR A 186 6.25 18.50 -0.61
CA THR A 186 7.51 17.98 -1.12
C THR A 186 8.39 17.50 0.02
N ARG A 187 9.29 16.56 -0.27
CA ARG A 187 10.23 16.01 0.72
C ARG A 187 11.12 17.08 1.36
N PHE A 188 11.33 18.21 0.68
CA PHE A 188 12.19 19.31 1.13
C PHE A 188 11.41 20.41 1.86
N ASP A 189 10.12 20.24 2.04
CA ASP A 189 9.28 21.21 2.75
C ASP A 189 9.44 21.02 4.26
N HIS A 190 10.43 21.71 4.85
CA HIS A 190 10.68 21.79 6.29
C HIS A 190 9.89 22.92 6.97
N SER A 191 8.96 23.59 6.28
CA SER A 191 8.14 24.66 6.84
C SER A 191 7.23 24.11 7.94
N GLY A 192 7.53 24.37 9.20
CA GLY A 192 6.72 23.98 10.36
C GLY A 192 7.45 23.15 11.43
N GLU A 193 8.79 23.06 11.38
CA GLU A 193 9.63 22.68 12.51
C GLU A 193 9.90 23.87 13.41
#